data_d091fed9dcae69d2257413153585a3e0
#
_entry.id   d091fed9dcae69d2257413153585a3e0
#
_cell.length_a   1.000
_cell.length_b   1.000
_cell.length_c   1.000
_cell.angle_alpha   90.00
_cell.angle_beta   90.00
_cell.angle_gamma   90.00
#
_symmetry.space_group_name_H-M   'P 1'
#
loop_
_entity.id
_entity.type
_entity.pdbx_description
1 polymer ?
#
loop_
_entity_poly.entity_id
_entity_poly.type
_entity_poly.pdbx_seq_one_letter_code
_entity_poly.pdbx_strand_id
1 'polypeptide(L)'
;MKFTTGNDNRNGSVSAKASKAEPREDYYNIDPSKLYVKIKRTLSQRDGAGAGQIEVTLETSSEFVGFQKENYECTGLTFTSKGTIKLPQDAQAMATGVVQESIWMGVRIAQAGKVHLTASVLSDMDIAEVRLQGPAFDKRVYDDFDDTLDITTPGEYILKGAYQLAVRTPNASLGGRPISVEIQATLTPVS
;
A
#
# COMPACT_ATOMS: atom_id res chain seq x y z
N MET A 1 -7.54 -17.89 -19.01
CA MET A 1 -8.59 -17.06 -18.37
C MET A 1 -8.23 -15.59 -18.60
N LYS A 2 -9.23 -14.71 -18.76
CA LYS A 2 -9.01 -13.26 -18.87
C LYS A 2 -9.69 -12.56 -17.69
N PHE A 3 -9.11 -11.45 -17.25
CA PHE A 3 -9.70 -10.56 -16.28
C PHE A 3 -10.36 -9.37 -16.99
N THR A 4 -11.51 -8.92 -16.49
CA THR A 4 -12.10 -7.63 -16.88
C THR A 4 -11.98 -6.72 -15.66
N THR A 5 -11.53 -5.47 -15.83
CA THR A 5 -11.36 -4.54 -14.72
C THR A 5 -12.70 -4.26 -14.05
N GLY A 6 -12.71 -4.27 -12.73
CA GLY A 6 -13.87 -4.00 -11.88
C GLY A 6 -13.67 -2.72 -11.07
N ASN A 7 -14.20 -2.70 -9.85
CA ASN A 7 -14.05 -1.57 -8.94
C ASN A 7 -12.59 -1.34 -8.56
N ASP A 8 -12.18 -0.09 -8.55
CA ASP A 8 -10.84 0.36 -8.23
C ASP A 8 -10.92 1.52 -7.25
N ASN A 9 -10.14 1.45 -6.18
CA ASN A 9 -10.02 2.53 -5.20
C ASN A 9 -8.60 2.51 -4.62
N ARG A 10 -7.82 3.51 -4.96
CA ARG A 10 -6.44 3.66 -4.51
C ARG A 10 -6.29 5.00 -3.83
N ASN A 11 -5.94 4.98 -2.56
CA ASN A 11 -5.76 6.19 -1.78
C ASN A 11 -4.70 6.00 -0.70
N GLY A 12 -4.04 7.09 -0.35
CA GLY A 12 -3.08 7.10 0.72
C GLY A 12 -2.83 8.50 1.23
N SER A 13 -2.19 8.58 2.38
CA SER A 13 -1.81 9.84 2.99
C SER A 13 -0.49 9.75 3.74
N VAL A 14 0.19 10.87 3.81
CA VAL A 14 1.33 11.10 4.69
C VAL A 14 1.03 12.30 5.57
N SER A 15 1.32 12.19 6.85
CA SER A 15 1.27 13.32 7.76
C SER A 15 2.44 13.31 8.72
N ALA A 16 2.88 14.50 9.10
CA ALA A 16 3.88 14.68 10.13
C ALA A 16 3.39 15.78 11.08
N LYS A 17 3.36 15.48 12.37
CA LYS A 17 2.87 16.38 13.41
C LYS A 17 3.96 16.71 14.41
N ALA A 18 4.11 17.99 14.70
CA ALA A 18 4.91 18.50 15.80
C ALA A 18 4.10 19.58 16.53
N SER A 19 4.67 20.16 17.59
CA SER A 19 3.96 21.12 18.43
C SER A 19 3.35 22.33 17.71
N LYS A 20 3.86 22.68 16.53
CA LYS A 20 3.47 23.89 15.77
C LYS A 20 2.92 23.64 14.38
N ALA A 21 3.03 22.43 13.85
CA ALA A 21 2.64 22.14 12.47
C ALA A 21 2.13 20.70 12.30
N GLU A 22 1.16 20.53 11.40
CA GLU A 22 0.59 19.24 11.04
C GLU A 22 0.34 19.17 9.51
N PRO A 23 1.40 19.22 8.69
CA PRO A 23 1.24 19.06 7.26
C PRO A 23 0.76 17.65 6.91
N ARG A 24 -0.27 17.60 6.07
CA ARG A 24 -0.84 16.37 5.53
C ARG A 24 -0.91 16.46 4.02
N GLU A 25 -0.72 15.37 3.34
CA GLU A 25 -0.98 15.21 1.91
C GLU A 25 -1.67 13.89 1.65
N ASP A 26 -2.74 13.95 0.87
CA ASP A 26 -3.52 12.81 0.45
C ASP A 26 -3.43 12.65 -1.05
N TYR A 27 -3.59 11.44 -1.55
CA TYR A 27 -3.85 11.18 -2.95
C TYR A 27 -5.07 10.30 -3.13
N TYR A 28 -5.75 10.50 -4.24
CA TYR A 28 -6.83 9.65 -4.74
C TYR A 28 -6.61 9.41 -6.21
N ASN A 29 -6.77 8.18 -6.65
CA ASN A 29 -6.70 7.85 -8.07
C ASN A 29 -7.89 7.03 -8.52
N ILE A 30 -8.46 7.45 -9.64
CA ILE A 30 -9.58 6.82 -10.32
C ILE A 30 -9.22 6.34 -11.73
N ASP A 31 -7.98 6.54 -12.20
CA ASP A 31 -7.52 6.00 -13.49
C ASP A 31 -7.16 4.51 -13.34
N PRO A 32 -7.88 3.60 -14.01
CA PRO A 32 -7.67 2.18 -13.83
C PRO A 32 -6.36 1.65 -14.43
N SER A 33 -5.77 2.33 -15.42
CA SER A 33 -4.68 1.74 -16.20
C SER A 33 -3.37 1.66 -15.43
N LYS A 34 -2.89 2.77 -14.88
CA LYS A 34 -1.60 2.85 -14.18
C LYS A 34 -1.55 4.02 -13.21
N LEU A 35 -1.00 3.77 -12.02
CA LEU A 35 -0.74 4.78 -11.01
C LEU A 35 0.73 4.76 -10.60
N TYR A 36 1.32 5.93 -10.46
CA TYR A 36 2.54 6.14 -9.69
C TYR A 36 2.40 7.41 -8.87
N VAL A 37 2.61 7.30 -7.55
CA VAL A 37 2.57 8.43 -6.62
C VAL A 37 3.79 8.38 -5.72
N LYS A 38 4.40 9.54 -5.52
CA LYS A 38 5.43 9.74 -4.50
C LYS A 38 5.12 11.01 -3.73
N ILE A 39 4.84 10.84 -2.44
CA ILE A 39 4.56 11.96 -1.54
C ILE A 39 5.59 11.97 -0.43
N LYS A 40 6.02 13.18 -0.06
CA LYS A 40 6.98 13.37 1.02
C LYS A 40 6.57 14.59 1.86
N ARG A 41 6.59 14.41 3.18
CA ARG A 41 6.45 15.50 4.15
C ARG A 41 7.63 15.54 5.08
N THR A 42 8.09 16.76 5.36
CA THR A 42 9.22 17.00 6.24
C THR A 42 8.85 18.10 7.23
N LEU A 43 9.10 17.85 8.50
CA LEU A 43 9.06 18.85 9.56
C LEU A 43 10.47 19.12 10.06
N SER A 44 10.80 20.38 10.25
CA SER A 44 12.10 20.84 10.71
C SER A 44 12.07 21.21 12.21
N GLN A 45 13.25 21.50 12.75
CA GLN A 45 13.38 22.02 14.11
C GLN A 45 12.57 23.32 14.34
N ARG A 46 12.41 24.16 13.32
CA ARG A 46 11.58 25.38 13.39
C ARG A 46 10.11 25.09 13.65
N ASP A 47 9.62 23.94 13.22
CA ASP A 47 8.26 23.49 13.42
C ASP A 47 8.06 22.78 14.79
N GLY A 48 9.13 22.70 15.61
CA GLY A 48 9.10 22.06 16.90
C GLY A 48 9.42 20.57 16.88
N ALA A 49 10.01 20.06 15.80
CA ALA A 49 10.38 18.65 15.65
C ALA A 49 11.63 18.22 16.43
N GLY A 50 12.24 19.14 17.20
CA GLY A 50 13.48 18.86 17.93
C GLY A 50 14.74 19.03 17.08
N ALA A 51 15.87 18.48 17.50
CA ALA A 51 17.11 18.52 16.74
C ALA A 51 17.04 17.53 15.57
N GLY A 52 16.82 18.02 14.36
CA GLY A 52 16.73 17.22 13.16
C GLY A 52 15.39 17.39 12.43
N GLN A 53 15.11 16.47 11.54
CA GLN A 53 13.91 16.50 10.69
C GLN A 53 13.11 15.21 10.88
N ILE A 54 11.77 15.33 10.94
CA ILE A 54 10.89 14.20 10.68
C ILE A 54 10.63 14.15 9.20
N GLU A 55 10.87 13.02 8.59
CA GLU A 55 10.59 12.77 7.20
C GLU A 55 9.62 11.62 7.08
N VAL A 56 8.52 11.84 6.38
CA VAL A 56 7.48 10.83 6.10
C VAL A 56 7.33 10.72 4.60
N THR A 57 7.47 9.51 4.07
CA THR A 57 7.35 9.26 2.62
C THR A 57 6.39 8.13 2.34
N LEU A 58 5.67 8.26 1.24
CA LEU A 58 4.88 7.22 0.61
C LEU A 58 5.25 7.16 -0.86
N GLU A 59 5.61 5.99 -1.33
CA GLU A 59 5.85 5.72 -2.75
C GLU A 59 5.04 4.49 -3.14
N THR A 60 4.15 4.65 -4.12
CA THR A 60 3.26 3.59 -4.55
C THR A 60 3.12 3.54 -6.06
N SER A 61 2.98 2.35 -6.60
CA SER A 61 2.62 2.11 -7.99
C SER A 61 1.64 0.97 -8.10
N SER A 62 0.76 1.04 -9.09
CA SER A 62 -0.17 -0.03 -9.38
C SER A 62 -0.56 -0.01 -10.85
N GLU A 63 -0.86 -1.18 -11.40
CA GLU A 63 -1.16 -1.32 -12.82
C GLU A 63 -2.11 -2.50 -13.06
N PHE A 64 -3.08 -2.33 -13.97
CA PHE A 64 -3.76 -3.41 -14.64
C PHE A 64 -2.90 -3.82 -15.84
N VAL A 65 -2.17 -4.90 -15.73
CA VAL A 65 -1.18 -5.34 -16.70
C VAL A 65 -1.86 -5.69 -18.03
N GLY A 66 -1.36 -5.14 -19.15
CA GLY A 66 -1.94 -5.40 -20.46
C GLY A 66 -3.36 -4.87 -20.63
N PHE A 67 -3.71 -3.79 -19.91
CA PHE A 67 -5.04 -3.18 -19.98
C PHE A 67 -5.44 -2.76 -21.40
N GLN A 68 -6.62 -3.20 -21.84
CA GLN A 68 -7.22 -2.87 -23.11
C GLN A 68 -8.47 -2.02 -22.90
N LYS A 69 -8.42 -0.78 -23.37
CA LYS A 69 -9.48 0.21 -23.14
C LYS A 69 -10.79 -0.15 -23.83
N GLU A 70 -10.73 -0.85 -24.95
CA GLU A 70 -11.87 -1.19 -25.80
C GLU A 70 -12.83 -2.18 -25.13
N ASN A 71 -12.31 -3.09 -24.33
CA ASN A 71 -13.09 -4.17 -23.68
C ASN A 71 -12.83 -4.27 -22.18
N TYR A 72 -12.02 -3.37 -21.61
CA TYR A 72 -11.62 -3.37 -20.19
C TYR A 72 -10.93 -4.67 -19.73
N GLU A 73 -10.34 -5.43 -20.66
CA GLU A 73 -9.59 -6.64 -20.34
C GLU A 73 -8.18 -6.31 -19.85
N CYS A 74 -7.66 -7.17 -18.98
CA CYS A 74 -6.25 -7.15 -18.57
C CYS A 74 -5.73 -8.58 -18.37
N THR A 75 -4.42 -8.72 -18.37
CA THR A 75 -3.72 -10.00 -18.17
C THR A 75 -3.22 -10.19 -16.75
N GLY A 76 -3.42 -9.24 -15.88
CA GLY A 76 -3.05 -9.32 -14.47
C GLY A 76 -3.21 -7.98 -13.75
N LEU A 77 -2.94 -8.03 -12.46
CA LEU A 77 -2.88 -6.87 -11.58
C LEU A 77 -1.53 -6.88 -10.88
N THR A 78 -0.95 -5.71 -10.66
CA THR A 78 0.21 -5.57 -9.80
C THR A 78 0.17 -4.27 -9.04
N PHE A 79 0.69 -4.28 -7.81
CA PHE A 79 0.99 -3.07 -7.06
C PHE A 79 2.24 -3.25 -6.20
N THR A 80 2.88 -2.12 -5.92
CA THR A 80 3.92 -1.99 -4.90
C THR A 80 3.66 -0.73 -4.11
N SER A 81 3.86 -0.78 -2.80
CA SER A 81 3.78 0.40 -1.95
C SER A 81 4.80 0.34 -0.83
N LYS A 82 5.44 1.48 -0.57
CA LYS A 82 6.44 1.66 0.47
C LYS A 82 6.17 2.91 1.27
N GLY A 83 5.92 2.73 2.57
CA GLY A 83 5.86 3.80 3.55
C GLY A 83 7.14 3.87 4.38
N THR A 84 7.64 5.06 4.68
CA THR A 84 8.81 5.23 5.53
C THR A 84 8.63 6.43 6.45
N ILE A 85 9.02 6.27 7.71
CA ILE A 85 9.11 7.34 8.70
C ILE A 85 10.53 7.40 9.23
N LYS A 86 11.18 8.54 9.05
CA LYS A 86 12.49 8.84 9.62
C LYS A 86 12.32 9.88 10.72
N LEU A 87 12.70 9.51 11.93
CA LEU A 87 12.64 10.37 13.10
C LEU A 87 13.97 11.08 13.35
N PRO A 88 13.97 12.26 14.00
CA PRO A 88 15.19 12.90 14.44
C PRO A 88 15.91 12.05 15.50
N GLN A 89 17.24 12.10 15.51
CA GLN A 89 18.07 11.33 16.46
C GLN A 89 17.92 11.83 17.89
N ASP A 90 17.66 13.11 18.06
CA ASP A 90 17.47 13.76 19.36
C ASP A 90 16.10 14.41 19.40
N ALA A 91 15.13 13.65 19.93
CA ALA A 91 13.74 14.08 19.99
C ALA A 91 13.36 14.47 21.42
N GLN A 92 13.79 15.64 21.86
CA GLN A 92 13.20 16.25 23.06
C GLN A 92 11.77 16.77 22.81
N ALA A 93 11.41 17.04 21.56
CA ALA A 93 10.08 17.44 21.18
C ALA A 93 9.21 16.23 20.83
N MET A 94 7.94 16.28 21.20
CA MET A 94 6.96 15.26 20.79
C MET A 94 6.58 15.47 19.34
N ALA A 95 6.91 14.49 18.51
CA ALA A 95 6.57 14.51 17.11
C ALA A 95 5.99 13.16 16.69
N THR A 96 5.10 13.17 15.70
CA THR A 96 4.45 11.98 15.18
C THR A 96 4.56 11.97 13.67
N GLY A 97 5.00 10.86 13.09
CA GLY A 97 4.89 10.59 11.67
C GLY A 97 3.85 9.52 11.42
N VAL A 98 3.03 9.67 10.39
CA VAL A 98 2.04 8.69 9.96
C VAL A 98 2.08 8.52 8.45
N VAL A 99 2.13 7.28 8.00
CA VAL A 99 1.89 6.87 6.61
C VAL A 99 0.77 5.86 6.62
N GLN A 100 -0.19 6.04 5.75
CA GLN A 100 -1.23 5.04 5.54
C GLN A 100 -1.56 4.90 4.06
N GLU A 101 -1.91 3.70 3.65
CA GLU A 101 -2.37 3.42 2.30
C GLU A 101 -3.42 2.33 2.26
N SER A 102 -4.28 2.44 1.25
CA SER A 102 -5.27 1.44 0.90
C SER A 102 -5.38 1.36 -0.63
N ILE A 103 -5.00 0.21 -1.18
CA ILE A 103 -5.07 -0.11 -2.60
C ILE A 103 -6.13 -1.19 -2.77
N TRP A 104 -7.13 -0.93 -3.62
CA TRP A 104 -8.15 -1.90 -4.00
C TRP A 104 -8.22 -1.96 -5.51
N MET A 105 -7.88 -3.11 -6.07
CA MET A 105 -7.91 -3.33 -7.52
C MET A 105 -8.86 -4.48 -7.83
N GLY A 106 -10.02 -4.16 -8.41
CA GLY A 106 -11.06 -5.13 -8.72
C GLY A 106 -10.92 -5.72 -10.11
N VAL A 107 -11.14 -7.02 -10.23
CA VAL A 107 -11.31 -7.71 -11.52
C VAL A 107 -12.52 -8.63 -11.48
N ARG A 108 -13.20 -8.73 -12.61
CA ARG A 108 -14.23 -9.72 -12.83
C ARG A 108 -13.63 -10.95 -13.49
N ILE A 109 -13.84 -12.11 -12.87
CA ILE A 109 -13.46 -13.42 -13.36
C ILE A 109 -14.74 -14.12 -13.83
N ALA A 110 -14.86 -14.32 -15.15
CA ALA A 110 -16.09 -14.81 -15.76
C ALA A 110 -16.27 -16.34 -15.66
N GLN A 111 -15.21 -17.09 -15.39
CA GLN A 111 -15.19 -18.55 -15.35
C GLN A 111 -14.33 -19.05 -14.20
N ALA A 112 -14.73 -20.16 -13.59
CA ALA A 112 -13.89 -20.87 -12.65
C ALA A 112 -12.54 -21.27 -13.29
N GLY A 113 -11.50 -21.29 -12.49
CA GLY A 113 -10.15 -21.59 -12.97
C GLY A 113 -9.10 -21.34 -11.90
N LYS A 114 -7.88 -21.10 -12.32
CA LYS A 114 -6.76 -20.89 -11.41
C LYS A 114 -6.15 -19.49 -11.60
N VAL A 115 -5.76 -18.88 -10.51
CA VAL A 115 -4.97 -17.65 -10.49
C VAL A 115 -3.68 -17.88 -9.72
N HIS A 116 -2.63 -17.22 -10.12
CA HIS A 116 -1.36 -17.20 -9.41
C HIS A 116 -1.27 -15.88 -8.64
N LEU A 117 -1.10 -15.96 -7.33
CA LEU A 117 -0.90 -14.81 -6.44
C LEU A 117 0.51 -14.85 -5.89
N THR A 118 1.29 -13.82 -6.19
CA THR A 118 2.51 -13.52 -5.45
C THR A 118 2.29 -12.30 -4.59
N ALA A 119 2.74 -12.33 -3.35
CA ALA A 119 2.69 -11.19 -2.46
C ALA A 119 3.87 -11.18 -1.50
N SER A 120 4.32 -10.00 -1.11
CA SER A 120 5.33 -9.82 -0.08
C SER A 120 4.89 -8.69 0.84
N VAL A 121 5.01 -8.92 2.15
CA VAL A 121 4.69 -7.95 3.20
C VAL A 121 5.90 -7.86 4.12
N LEU A 122 6.63 -6.74 4.01
CA LEU A 122 7.76 -6.42 4.87
C LEU A 122 7.38 -5.24 5.75
N SER A 123 7.35 -5.42 7.05
CA SER A 123 6.97 -4.36 7.97
C SER A 123 7.81 -4.40 9.24
N ASP A 124 8.31 -3.24 9.65
CA ASP A 124 8.90 -3.06 10.99
C ASP A 124 7.82 -3.06 12.11
N MET A 125 6.53 -3.09 11.73
CA MET A 125 5.37 -3.08 12.63
C MET A 125 4.23 -3.94 12.04
N ASP A 126 3.44 -4.58 12.89
CA ASP A 126 2.47 -5.64 12.53
C ASP A 126 1.16 -5.18 11.83
N ILE A 127 1.16 -4.03 11.17
CA ILE A 127 -0.08 -3.49 10.58
C ILE A 127 0.07 -3.33 9.07
N ALA A 128 0.27 -4.45 8.37
CA ALA A 128 0.26 -4.49 6.91
C ALA A 128 -0.33 -5.81 6.43
N GLU A 129 -1.13 -5.77 5.38
CA GLU A 129 -1.69 -6.96 4.76
C GLU A 129 -1.82 -6.82 3.23
N VAL A 130 -1.70 -7.96 2.55
CA VAL A 130 -2.21 -8.17 1.20
C VAL A 130 -3.40 -9.15 1.29
N ARG A 131 -4.47 -8.89 0.55
CA ARG A 131 -5.67 -9.71 0.59
C ARG A 131 -6.26 -9.88 -0.79
N LEU A 132 -6.59 -11.11 -1.16
CA LEU A 132 -7.45 -11.41 -2.31
C LEU A 132 -8.82 -11.84 -1.80
N GLN A 133 -9.85 -11.08 -2.13
CA GLN A 133 -11.22 -11.30 -1.70
C GLN A 133 -12.16 -11.42 -2.90
N GLY A 134 -13.09 -12.37 -2.85
CA GLY A 134 -14.11 -12.57 -3.87
C GLY A 134 -15.32 -13.35 -3.35
N PRO A 135 -16.25 -13.74 -4.20
CA PRO A 135 -17.41 -14.55 -3.83
C PRO A 135 -16.97 -15.86 -3.18
N ALA A 136 -17.33 -16.08 -1.93
CA ALA A 136 -16.95 -17.26 -1.12
C ALA A 136 -15.43 -17.52 -1.04
N PHE A 137 -14.60 -16.48 -1.22
CA PHE A 137 -13.15 -16.59 -1.21
C PHE A 137 -12.52 -15.42 -0.43
N ASP A 138 -11.57 -15.74 0.47
CA ASP A 138 -10.85 -14.75 1.26
C ASP A 138 -9.46 -15.30 1.63
N LYS A 139 -8.43 -14.81 0.98
CA LYS A 139 -7.03 -15.12 1.28
C LYS A 139 -6.33 -13.88 1.81
N ARG A 140 -5.79 -13.96 3.01
CA ARG A 140 -4.96 -12.91 3.63
C ARG A 140 -3.51 -13.35 3.68
N VAL A 141 -2.62 -12.41 3.44
CA VAL A 141 -1.18 -12.60 3.40
C VAL A 141 -0.54 -11.53 4.27
N TYR A 142 0.29 -11.94 5.21
CA TYR A 142 1.02 -11.06 6.15
C TYR A 142 2.53 -11.17 6.02
N ASP A 143 3.00 -12.11 5.19
CA ASP A 143 4.41 -12.40 4.91
C ASP A 143 4.58 -12.63 3.40
N ASP A 144 5.66 -13.32 3.00
CA ASP A 144 5.84 -13.73 1.62
C ASP A 144 4.87 -14.86 1.25
N PHE A 145 4.27 -14.75 0.08
CA PHE A 145 3.32 -15.73 -0.45
C PHE A 145 3.52 -15.87 -1.96
N ASP A 146 3.58 -17.11 -2.43
CA ASP A 146 3.72 -17.45 -3.86
C ASP A 146 3.02 -18.79 -4.10
N ASP A 147 1.77 -18.74 -4.60
CA ASP A 147 0.98 -19.96 -4.82
C ASP A 147 -0.13 -19.77 -5.87
N THR A 148 -0.59 -20.90 -6.36
CA THR A 148 -1.74 -20.98 -7.28
C THR A 148 -3.01 -21.26 -6.50
N LEU A 149 -4.02 -20.42 -6.68
CA LEU A 149 -5.29 -20.46 -5.98
C LEU A 149 -6.41 -20.91 -6.93
N ASP A 150 -7.30 -21.78 -6.45
CA ASP A 150 -8.48 -22.22 -7.18
C ASP A 150 -9.62 -21.20 -7.01
N ILE A 151 -10.07 -20.63 -8.12
CA ILE A 151 -11.24 -19.79 -8.20
C ILE A 151 -12.43 -20.63 -8.63
N THR A 152 -13.24 -21.05 -7.68
CA THR A 152 -14.39 -21.95 -7.91
C THR A 152 -15.66 -21.22 -8.31
N THR A 153 -15.79 -19.95 -7.90
CA THR A 153 -17.00 -19.14 -8.13
C THR A 153 -16.66 -17.94 -9.01
N PRO A 154 -17.24 -17.83 -10.21
CA PRO A 154 -17.12 -16.62 -11.01
C PRO A 154 -17.67 -15.39 -10.28
N GLY A 155 -17.11 -14.21 -10.57
CA GLY A 155 -17.56 -12.97 -9.93
C GLY A 155 -16.49 -11.91 -9.87
N GLU A 156 -16.73 -10.91 -9.02
CA GLU A 156 -15.78 -9.83 -8.78
C GLU A 156 -14.79 -10.23 -7.66
N TYR A 157 -13.52 -10.09 -7.95
CA TYR A 157 -12.41 -10.32 -7.04
C TYR A 157 -11.63 -9.03 -6.84
N ILE A 158 -11.23 -8.76 -5.63
CA ILE A 158 -10.50 -7.54 -5.27
C ILE A 158 -9.17 -7.93 -4.65
N LEU A 159 -8.09 -7.53 -5.29
CA LEU A 159 -6.74 -7.55 -4.72
C LEU A 159 -6.56 -6.28 -3.90
N LYS A 160 -6.33 -6.43 -2.60
CA LYS A 160 -6.15 -5.33 -1.65
C LYS A 160 -4.74 -5.32 -1.11
N GLY A 161 -4.20 -4.13 -0.93
CA GLY A 161 -3.05 -3.87 -0.09
C GLY A 161 -3.41 -2.76 0.89
N ALA A 162 -3.10 -2.94 2.18
CA ALA A 162 -3.35 -1.92 3.17
C ALA A 162 -2.30 -1.94 4.28
N TYR A 163 -1.90 -0.76 4.72
CA TYR A 163 -1.09 -0.60 5.92
C TYR A 163 -1.27 0.76 6.57
N GLN A 164 -0.90 0.81 7.84
CA GLN A 164 -0.73 2.05 8.59
C GLN A 164 0.54 1.97 9.41
N LEU A 165 1.46 2.88 9.16
CA LEU A 165 2.67 3.06 9.93
C LEU A 165 2.55 4.37 10.71
N ALA A 166 2.65 4.31 12.04
CA ALA A 166 2.58 5.49 12.89
C ALA A 166 3.66 5.43 13.98
N VAL A 167 4.45 6.48 14.07
CA VAL A 167 5.53 6.56 15.05
C VAL A 167 5.49 7.89 15.78
N ARG A 168 5.68 7.82 17.09
CA ARG A 168 5.72 8.98 17.96
C ARG A 168 7.04 9.05 18.70
N THR A 169 7.62 10.22 18.78
CA THR A 169 8.77 10.50 19.65
C THR A 169 8.31 10.96 21.05
N PRO A 170 9.12 10.82 22.09
CA PRO A 170 10.40 10.13 22.09
C PRO A 170 10.20 8.61 22.06
N ASN A 171 10.82 7.94 21.10
CA ASN A 171 10.91 6.49 21.11
C ASN A 171 12.40 6.10 21.13
N ALA A 172 12.97 6.03 22.31
CA ALA A 172 14.39 5.75 22.53
C ALA A 172 14.84 4.39 21.95
N SER A 173 13.91 3.45 21.76
CA SER A 173 14.23 2.12 21.22
C SER A 173 14.55 2.13 19.73
N LEU A 174 14.14 3.18 19.01
CA LEU A 174 14.33 3.26 17.55
C LEU A 174 15.65 3.91 17.14
N GLY A 175 16.36 4.57 18.05
CA GLY A 175 17.73 5.08 17.81
C GLY A 175 17.92 5.95 16.56
N GLY A 176 16.88 6.67 16.10
CA GLY A 176 16.91 7.43 14.84
C GLY A 176 16.87 6.57 13.57
N ARG A 177 16.71 5.25 13.69
CA ARG A 177 16.56 4.34 12.55
C ARG A 177 15.24 4.63 11.80
N PRO A 178 15.25 4.67 10.45
CA PRO A 178 14.00 4.71 9.69
C PRO A 178 13.15 3.47 9.99
N ILE A 179 11.85 3.67 10.04
CA ILE A 179 10.87 2.59 10.14
C ILE A 179 10.16 2.54 8.82
N SER A 180 9.97 1.36 8.29
CA SER A 180 9.37 1.16 6.98
C SER A 180 8.33 0.05 6.97
N VAL A 181 7.45 0.15 6.00
CA VAL A 181 6.56 -0.90 5.55
C VAL A 181 6.62 -0.96 4.05
N GLU A 182 6.70 -2.15 3.50
CA GLU A 182 6.65 -2.38 2.07
C GLU A 182 5.70 -3.54 1.79
N ILE A 183 4.75 -3.32 0.90
CA ILE A 183 3.84 -4.34 0.40
C ILE A 183 3.91 -4.39 -1.12
N GLN A 184 3.89 -5.59 -1.66
CA GLN A 184 3.75 -5.81 -3.09
C GLN A 184 2.86 -7.01 -3.35
N ALA A 185 2.14 -6.99 -4.46
CA ALA A 185 1.40 -8.15 -4.92
C ALA A 185 1.21 -8.16 -6.44
N THR A 186 1.12 -9.35 -6.99
CA THR A 186 0.78 -9.59 -8.39
C THR A 186 -0.24 -10.73 -8.46
N LEU A 187 -1.30 -10.53 -9.24
CA LEU A 187 -2.32 -11.53 -9.52
C LEU A 187 -2.39 -11.76 -11.03
N THR A 188 -2.20 -12.99 -11.47
CA THR A 188 -2.28 -13.37 -12.89
C THR A 188 -3.16 -14.60 -13.07
N PRO A 189 -3.87 -14.73 -14.20
CA PRO A 189 -4.57 -15.96 -14.54
C PRO A 189 -3.55 -17.06 -14.92
N VAL A 190 -3.81 -18.28 -14.47
CA VAL A 190 -3.08 -19.46 -14.92
C VAL A 190 -3.78 -20.03 -16.16
N SER A 191 -3.02 -20.28 -17.20
CA SER A 191 -3.47 -20.85 -18.47
C SER A 191 -3.78 -22.37 -18.35
#